data_cf8f1ef65cea8e96542efbf60f7b5b6a
#
_entry.id   cf8f1ef65cea8e96542efbf60f7b5b6a
#
_cell.length_a   1.000
_cell.length_b   1.000
_cell.length_c   1.000
_cell.angle_alpha   90.00
_cell.angle_beta   90.00
_cell.angle_gamma   90.00
#
_symmetry.space_group_name_H-M   'P 1'
#
loop_
_entity.id
_entity.type
_entity.pdbx_description
1 polymer ?
#
loop_
_entity_poly.entity_id
_entity_poly.type
_entity_poly.pdbx_seq_one_letter_code
_entity_poly.pdbx_strand_id
1 'polypeptide(L)'
;MSKLFGKFFKNTSLLALVAAPGVVFAAPSTDPISTFGILGSYNDFKLEGGSESDKDHMPEAGLFYNFGNKLTAESGFIYQAGIEAKYGEKSDNKLKEGQADLNLGWRAALDARNFVDVIVGGGYTWTRYEPDTNGYDMKLTNKSPFAKAALGYNHQFDDMTLRVEAGARHTIDGRAKLKVDGVGSDSVDLKDRTNPYAEVSLLMNQKGDLPVMAGLYYTRTEYKLDDDSYVADNTKLKRDEYGFKVGIAF
;
A
#
# COMPACT_ATOMS: atom_id res chain seq x y z
N MET A 1 -17.77 -22.12 -3.04
CA MET A 1 -17.77 -20.66 -3.09
C MET A 1 -18.92 -19.95 -2.36
N SER A 2 -20.08 -20.56 -2.08
CA SER A 2 -21.22 -19.85 -1.47
C SER A 2 -21.25 -19.80 0.08
N LYS A 3 -20.34 -20.44 0.79
CA LYS A 3 -20.33 -20.49 2.27
C LYS A 3 -19.40 -19.46 2.94
N LEU A 4 -18.51 -18.79 2.20
CA LEU A 4 -17.60 -17.79 2.75
C LEU A 4 -18.25 -16.40 2.91
N PHE A 5 -19.17 -16.04 2.00
CA PHE A 5 -19.88 -14.75 2.07
C PHE A 5 -20.85 -14.62 3.25
N GLY A 6 -21.33 -15.72 3.81
CA GLY A 6 -22.32 -15.71 4.89
C GLY A 6 -21.77 -15.42 6.30
N LYS A 7 -20.46 -15.51 6.52
CA LYS A 7 -19.86 -15.29 7.85
C LYS A 7 -19.41 -13.84 8.11
N PHE A 8 -19.19 -13.05 7.07
CA PHE A 8 -18.71 -11.67 7.21
C PHE A 8 -19.78 -10.67 7.67
N PHE A 9 -21.07 -11.00 7.49
CA PHE A 9 -22.17 -10.05 7.78
C PHE A 9 -22.84 -10.19 9.16
N LYS A 10 -22.36 -11.07 10.04
CA LYS A 10 -23.07 -11.33 11.31
C LYS A 10 -22.70 -10.43 12.49
N ASN A 11 -21.67 -9.60 12.40
CA ASN A 11 -21.24 -8.71 13.50
C ASN A 11 -20.86 -7.30 13.08
N THR A 12 -21.40 -6.77 11.99
CA THR A 12 -21.19 -5.37 11.63
C THR A 12 -22.35 -4.55 12.19
N SER A 13 -22.11 -3.90 13.32
CA SER A 13 -22.95 -2.80 13.78
C SER A 13 -22.92 -1.72 12.70
N LEU A 14 -24.07 -1.47 12.09
CA LEU A 14 -24.28 -0.41 11.11
C LEU A 14 -23.95 0.93 11.78
N LEU A 15 -22.80 1.51 11.49
CA LEU A 15 -22.52 2.91 11.81
C LEU A 15 -23.46 3.73 10.93
N ALA A 16 -24.54 4.24 11.52
CA ALA A 16 -25.43 5.18 10.88
C ALA A 16 -24.64 6.46 10.53
N LEU A 17 -24.35 6.65 9.26
CA LEU A 17 -23.78 7.89 8.73
C LEU A 17 -24.87 8.96 8.89
N VAL A 18 -24.72 9.82 9.88
CA VAL A 18 -25.59 11.01 10.04
C VAL A 18 -25.26 11.93 8.88
N ALA A 19 -26.15 11.98 7.90
CA ALA A 19 -26.11 12.99 6.85
C ALA A 19 -26.43 14.35 7.47
N ALA A 20 -25.43 15.19 7.68
CA ALA A 20 -25.63 16.60 8.00
C ALA A 20 -26.27 17.30 6.78
N PRO A 21 -27.28 18.18 6.97
CA PRO A 21 -27.91 18.89 5.87
C PRO A 21 -26.91 19.83 5.20
N GLY A 22 -26.88 19.77 3.88
CA GLY A 22 -25.91 20.37 3.01
C GLY A 22 -25.76 21.90 3.14
N VAL A 23 -24.52 22.27 3.28
CA VAL A 23 -24.07 23.59 2.81
C VAL A 23 -23.75 23.40 1.32
N VAL A 24 -24.50 24.05 0.45
CA VAL A 24 -24.25 24.03 -1.00
C VAL A 24 -23.04 24.94 -1.24
N PHE A 25 -21.86 24.32 -1.26
CA PHE A 25 -20.68 24.98 -1.82
C PHE A 25 -20.70 24.80 -3.34
N ALA A 26 -20.17 25.79 -4.07
CA ALA A 26 -19.96 25.68 -5.51
C ALA A 26 -19.28 24.33 -5.81
N ALA A 27 -19.75 23.63 -6.84
CA ALA A 27 -19.23 22.31 -7.17
C ALA A 27 -17.71 22.39 -7.37
N PRO A 28 -16.93 21.66 -6.55
CA PRO A 28 -15.49 21.72 -6.64
C PRO A 28 -15.03 21.10 -7.95
N SER A 29 -13.89 21.56 -8.47
CA SER A 29 -13.19 20.89 -9.55
C SER A 29 -12.86 19.47 -9.08
N THR A 30 -13.65 18.51 -9.51
CA THR A 30 -13.43 17.07 -9.28
C THR A 30 -12.53 16.47 -10.35
N ASP A 31 -11.81 17.30 -11.10
CA ASP A 31 -10.97 16.84 -12.20
C ASP A 31 -9.89 15.91 -11.70
N PRO A 32 -9.87 14.68 -12.21
CA PRO A 32 -8.82 13.74 -11.87
C PRO A 32 -7.49 14.22 -12.43
N ILE A 33 -6.43 14.00 -11.68
CA ILE A 33 -5.07 14.21 -12.15
C ILE A 33 -4.35 12.89 -12.33
N SER A 34 -3.46 12.87 -13.31
CA SER A 34 -2.44 11.83 -13.44
C SER A 34 -1.18 12.27 -12.72
N THR A 35 -0.54 11.35 -11.99
CA THR A 35 0.77 11.60 -11.39
C THR A 35 1.71 10.47 -11.79
N PHE A 36 2.84 10.82 -12.38
CA PHE A 36 3.91 9.87 -12.73
C PHE A 36 5.22 10.31 -12.10
N GLY A 37 5.99 9.36 -11.57
CA GLY A 37 7.24 9.71 -10.92
C GLY A 37 8.09 8.53 -10.51
N ILE A 38 9.13 8.87 -9.77
CA ILE A 38 10.08 7.94 -9.16
C ILE A 38 9.77 7.75 -7.68
N LEU A 39 10.12 6.59 -7.18
CA LEU A 39 10.07 6.29 -5.76
C LEU A 39 11.38 5.63 -5.32
N GLY A 40 11.71 5.81 -4.05
CA GLY A 40 12.79 5.10 -3.39
C GLY A 40 12.35 4.61 -2.03
N SER A 41 12.81 3.44 -1.63
CA SER A 41 12.50 2.88 -0.32
C SER A 41 13.69 2.19 0.33
N TYR A 42 13.59 2.06 1.63
CA TYR A 42 14.50 1.30 2.47
C TYR A 42 13.68 0.29 3.28
N ASN A 43 14.06 -0.97 3.17
CA ASN A 43 13.35 -2.09 3.77
C ASN A 43 14.17 -2.69 4.88
N ASP A 44 13.56 -2.84 6.06
CA ASP A 44 14.08 -3.59 7.19
C ASP A 44 13.34 -4.93 7.28
N PHE A 45 14.05 -6.03 7.02
CA PHE A 45 13.52 -7.36 7.19
C PHE A 45 13.94 -7.93 8.54
N LYS A 46 13.00 -8.55 9.27
CA LYS A 46 13.25 -9.22 10.53
C LYS A 46 12.54 -10.57 10.54
N LEU A 47 13.31 -11.64 10.62
CA LEU A 47 12.79 -12.98 10.85
C LEU A 47 12.63 -13.19 12.35
N GLU A 48 11.42 -13.51 12.81
CA GLU A 48 11.10 -13.83 14.21
C GLU A 48 10.63 -15.30 14.28
N GLY A 49 11.05 -16.05 15.31
CA GLY A 49 10.61 -17.43 15.57
C GLY A 49 11.72 -18.47 15.66
N GLY A 50 13.00 -18.06 15.53
CA GLY A 50 14.17 -18.90 15.82
C GLY A 50 14.94 -18.39 17.03
N SER A 51 16.00 -19.10 17.42
CA SER A 51 16.91 -18.69 18.50
C SER A 51 17.75 -17.45 18.15
N GLU A 52 17.79 -17.03 16.88
CA GLU A 52 18.46 -15.84 16.38
C GLU A 52 17.49 -15.02 15.52
N SER A 53 17.41 -13.72 15.79
CA SER A 53 16.70 -12.80 14.89
C SER A 53 17.68 -12.31 13.84
N ASP A 54 17.54 -12.77 12.62
CA ASP A 54 18.29 -12.25 11.49
C ASP A 54 17.65 -10.95 10.97
N LYS A 55 18.47 -9.93 10.72
CA LYS A 55 18.07 -8.64 10.18
C LYS A 55 18.80 -8.39 8.88
N ASP A 56 18.06 -8.12 7.84
CA ASP A 56 18.61 -7.66 6.57
C ASP A 56 17.95 -6.33 6.15
N HIS A 57 18.68 -5.56 5.36
CA HIS A 57 18.24 -4.26 4.87
C HIS A 57 18.41 -4.22 3.36
N MET A 58 17.38 -3.75 2.64
CA MET A 58 17.43 -3.64 1.20
C MET A 58 16.88 -2.31 0.71
N PRO A 59 17.71 -1.47 0.07
CA PRO A 59 17.24 -0.30 -0.65
C PRO A 59 16.57 -0.71 -1.96
N GLU A 60 15.54 0.02 -2.36
CA GLU A 60 14.85 -0.15 -3.63
C GLU A 60 14.64 1.20 -4.31
N ALA A 61 14.58 1.18 -5.63
CA ALA A 61 14.15 2.30 -6.46
C ALA A 61 13.07 1.83 -7.44
N GLY A 62 12.20 2.72 -7.86
CA GLY A 62 11.11 2.35 -8.74
C GLY A 62 10.39 3.51 -9.36
N LEU A 63 9.29 3.16 -10.04
CA LEU A 63 8.38 4.07 -10.70
C LEU A 63 6.98 3.90 -10.14
N PHE A 64 6.20 4.97 -10.16
CA PHE A 64 4.79 4.92 -9.84
C PHE A 64 3.96 5.76 -10.81
N TYR A 65 2.70 5.36 -10.94
CA TYR A 65 1.67 6.12 -11.63
C TYR A 65 0.39 6.07 -10.82
N ASN A 66 -0.25 7.23 -10.63
CA ASN A 66 -1.56 7.35 -10.01
C ASN A 66 -2.49 8.15 -10.90
N PHE A 67 -3.78 7.80 -10.87
CA PHE A 67 -4.84 8.52 -11.54
C PHE A 67 -6.05 8.65 -10.61
N GLY A 68 -6.58 9.85 -10.46
CA GLY A 68 -7.78 10.11 -9.66
C GLY A 68 -7.85 11.51 -9.07
N ASN A 69 -8.88 11.76 -8.29
CA ASN A 69 -9.13 13.05 -7.66
C ASN A 69 -8.77 13.13 -6.17
N LYS A 70 -8.09 12.11 -5.63
CA LYS A 70 -7.77 12.03 -4.18
C LYS A 70 -6.99 13.24 -3.65
N LEU A 71 -6.18 13.91 -4.48
CA LEU A 71 -5.40 15.09 -4.09
C LEU A 71 -6.10 16.40 -4.40
N THR A 72 -7.03 16.42 -5.34
CA THR A 72 -7.63 17.64 -5.91
C THR A 72 -9.05 17.91 -5.45
N ALA A 73 -9.84 16.88 -5.11
CA ALA A 73 -11.22 17.06 -4.70
C ALA A 73 -11.34 17.89 -3.41
N GLU A 74 -12.33 18.78 -3.34
CA GLU A 74 -12.66 19.59 -2.15
C GLU A 74 -13.72 18.92 -1.28
N SER A 75 -14.63 18.12 -1.87
CA SER A 75 -15.65 17.36 -1.13
C SER A 75 -16.24 16.24 -1.97
N GLY A 76 -16.99 15.34 -1.35
CA GLY A 76 -17.76 14.32 -2.02
C GLY A 76 -16.95 13.05 -2.33
N PHE A 77 -17.28 12.40 -3.42
CA PHE A 77 -16.67 11.13 -3.80
C PHE A 77 -15.22 11.32 -4.27
N ILE A 78 -14.31 10.53 -3.69
CA ILE A 78 -12.90 10.48 -4.07
C ILE A 78 -12.52 9.09 -4.54
N TYR A 79 -11.60 9.05 -5.50
CA TYR A 79 -11.03 7.80 -6.01
C TYR A 79 -9.58 7.99 -6.44
N GLN A 80 -8.83 6.90 -6.43
CA GLN A 80 -7.49 6.82 -6.99
C GLN A 80 -7.20 5.39 -7.41
N ALA A 81 -6.74 5.20 -8.64
CA ALA A 81 -6.08 3.98 -9.10
C ALA A 81 -4.57 4.23 -9.09
N GLY A 82 -3.79 3.25 -8.65
CA GLY A 82 -2.34 3.33 -8.57
C GLY A 82 -1.65 2.07 -9.04
N ILE A 83 -0.47 2.24 -9.64
CA ILE A 83 0.47 1.16 -9.93
C ILE A 83 1.88 1.59 -9.52
N GLU A 84 2.64 0.64 -8.98
CA GLU A 84 4.03 0.83 -8.57
C GLU A 84 4.87 -0.37 -9.00
N ALA A 85 6.11 -0.11 -9.38
CA ALA A 85 7.11 -1.16 -9.63
C ALA A 85 8.42 -0.74 -9.00
N LYS A 86 9.06 -1.64 -8.24
CA LYS A 86 10.32 -1.40 -7.53
C LYS A 86 11.33 -2.52 -7.82
N TYR A 87 12.58 -2.15 -7.75
CA TYR A 87 13.73 -3.05 -7.82
C TYR A 87 14.77 -2.65 -6.79
N GLY A 88 15.29 -3.65 -6.08
CA GLY A 88 16.40 -3.53 -5.15
C GLY A 88 17.43 -4.62 -5.37
N GLU A 89 18.71 -4.29 -5.14
CA GLU A 89 19.82 -5.24 -5.18
C GLU A 89 20.83 -4.89 -4.10
N LYS A 90 21.28 -5.91 -3.36
CA LYS A 90 22.31 -5.77 -2.33
C LYS A 90 23.03 -7.09 -2.17
N SER A 91 24.37 -7.09 -2.33
CA SER A 91 25.22 -8.30 -2.18
C SER A 91 24.66 -9.49 -2.97
N ASP A 92 24.34 -9.26 -4.27
CA ASP A 92 23.75 -10.22 -5.20
C ASP A 92 22.32 -10.73 -4.87
N ASN A 93 21.76 -10.35 -3.71
CA ASN A 93 20.34 -10.54 -3.40
C ASN A 93 19.50 -9.52 -4.20
N LYS A 94 18.45 -10.00 -4.87
CA LYS A 94 17.56 -9.16 -5.70
C LYS A 94 16.13 -9.19 -5.19
N LEU A 95 15.51 -8.02 -5.12
CA LEU A 95 14.11 -7.84 -4.78
C LEU A 95 13.40 -7.12 -5.90
N LYS A 96 12.28 -7.69 -6.37
CA LYS A 96 11.42 -7.12 -7.41
C LYS A 96 10.01 -7.05 -6.87
N GLU A 97 9.39 -5.90 -6.99
CA GLU A 97 8.03 -5.70 -6.51
C GLU A 97 7.14 -5.01 -7.56
N GLY A 98 5.88 -5.39 -7.54
CA GLY A 98 4.81 -4.71 -8.24
C GLY A 98 3.58 -4.61 -7.37
N GLN A 99 2.92 -3.47 -7.40
CA GLN A 99 1.65 -3.26 -6.71
C GLN A 99 0.68 -2.55 -7.64
N ALA A 100 -0.59 -2.95 -7.58
CA ALA A 100 -1.70 -2.22 -8.17
C ALA A 100 -2.81 -2.09 -7.13
N ASP A 101 -3.43 -0.90 -7.04
CA ASP A 101 -4.51 -0.67 -6.08
C ASP A 101 -5.57 0.30 -6.60
N LEU A 102 -6.77 0.15 -6.04
CA LEU A 102 -7.89 1.04 -6.24
C LEU A 102 -8.41 1.50 -4.88
N ASN A 103 -8.51 2.81 -4.70
CA ASN A 103 -9.06 3.44 -3.51
C ASN A 103 -10.33 4.19 -3.89
N LEU A 104 -11.36 4.04 -3.08
CA LEU A 104 -12.63 4.74 -3.15
C LEU A 104 -12.90 5.37 -1.80
N GLY A 105 -13.52 6.53 -1.76
CA GLY A 105 -13.79 7.16 -0.48
C GLY A 105 -14.75 8.31 -0.57
N TRP A 106 -14.95 8.94 0.57
CA TRP A 106 -15.75 10.14 0.70
C TRP A 106 -15.00 11.20 1.48
N ARG A 107 -14.97 12.41 0.95
CA ARG A 107 -14.36 13.60 1.54
C ARG A 107 -15.43 14.51 2.13
N ALA A 108 -15.26 14.85 3.40
CA ALA A 108 -16.05 15.86 4.08
C ALA A 108 -15.20 17.13 4.29
N ALA A 109 -15.72 18.28 3.92
CA ALA A 109 -15.11 19.56 4.24
C ALA A 109 -15.37 19.90 5.73
N LEU A 110 -14.32 20.23 6.47
CA LEU A 110 -14.42 20.78 7.82
C LEU A 110 -14.56 22.30 7.75
N ASP A 111 -13.83 22.91 6.82
CA ASP A 111 -13.92 24.33 6.46
C ASP A 111 -13.44 24.52 5.00
N ALA A 112 -13.19 25.74 4.57
CA ALA A 112 -12.79 26.07 3.20
C ALA A 112 -11.40 25.52 2.80
N ARG A 113 -10.58 25.08 3.75
CA ARG A 113 -9.20 24.63 3.52
C ARG A 113 -8.89 23.26 4.12
N ASN A 114 -9.76 22.75 4.97
CA ASN A 114 -9.54 21.53 5.73
C ASN A 114 -10.56 20.45 5.38
N PHE A 115 -10.09 19.26 5.06
CA PHE A 115 -10.93 18.15 4.61
C PHE A 115 -10.51 16.85 5.29
N VAL A 116 -11.50 16.00 5.55
CA VAL A 116 -11.29 14.66 6.10
C VAL A 116 -11.85 13.62 5.15
N ASP A 117 -11.10 12.53 4.95
CA ASP A 117 -11.48 11.43 4.08
C ASP A 117 -11.68 10.16 4.86
N VAL A 118 -12.71 9.39 4.47
CA VAL A 118 -12.85 7.99 4.79
C VAL A 118 -12.61 7.20 3.50
N ILE A 119 -11.67 6.26 3.52
CA ILE A 119 -11.22 5.54 2.33
C ILE A 119 -11.37 4.04 2.58
N VAL A 120 -11.86 3.35 1.57
CA VAL A 120 -11.79 1.90 1.43
C VAL A 120 -11.15 1.58 0.09
N GLY A 121 -10.51 0.45 -0.01
CA GLY A 121 -9.88 0.06 -1.26
C GLY A 121 -9.40 -1.37 -1.24
N GLY A 122 -8.70 -1.74 -2.28
CA GLY A 122 -8.07 -3.04 -2.39
C GLY A 122 -7.06 -3.05 -3.52
N GLY A 123 -6.28 -4.08 -3.55
CA GLY A 123 -5.24 -4.20 -4.54
C GLY A 123 -4.55 -5.55 -4.50
N TYR A 124 -3.45 -5.58 -5.19
CA TYR A 124 -2.64 -6.78 -5.34
C TYR A 124 -1.16 -6.41 -5.29
N THR A 125 -0.41 -7.11 -4.45
CA THR A 125 1.05 -6.99 -4.37
C THR A 125 1.69 -8.28 -4.88
N TRP A 126 2.69 -8.13 -5.71
CA TRP A 126 3.57 -9.20 -6.16
C TRP A 126 5.00 -8.86 -5.78
N THR A 127 5.67 -9.79 -5.09
CA THR A 127 7.07 -9.62 -4.65
C THR A 127 7.86 -10.85 -5.05
N ARG A 128 9.06 -10.66 -5.59
CA ARG A 128 10.02 -11.75 -5.86
C ARG A 128 11.36 -11.41 -5.24
N TYR A 129 11.79 -12.28 -4.35
CA TYR A 129 13.11 -12.27 -3.75
C TYR A 129 13.97 -13.38 -4.36
N GLU A 130 15.14 -13.01 -4.83
CA GLU A 130 16.15 -13.91 -5.42
C GLU A 130 17.42 -13.76 -4.59
N PRO A 131 17.62 -14.61 -3.54
CA PRO A 131 18.84 -14.58 -2.73
C PRO A 131 20.04 -15.13 -3.53
N ASP A 132 21.22 -14.59 -3.23
CA ASP A 132 22.48 -15.24 -3.67
C ASP A 132 22.70 -16.51 -2.86
N THR A 133 22.67 -17.62 -3.54
CA THR A 133 22.95 -18.94 -2.95
C THR A 133 24.04 -19.59 -3.77
N ASN A 134 25.16 -19.89 -3.14
CA ASN A 134 26.30 -20.55 -3.78
C ASN A 134 25.88 -21.86 -4.44
N GLY A 135 25.56 -21.82 -5.73
CA GLY A 135 25.36 -23.00 -6.58
C GLY A 135 23.90 -23.38 -6.91
N TYR A 136 22.89 -22.69 -6.38
CA TYR A 136 21.48 -22.94 -6.73
C TYR A 136 20.72 -21.64 -6.95
N ASP A 137 20.00 -21.51 -8.06
CA ASP A 137 19.08 -20.40 -8.28
C ASP A 137 17.81 -20.62 -7.45
N MET A 138 17.62 -19.79 -6.42
CA MET A 138 16.45 -19.81 -5.58
C MET A 138 15.59 -18.58 -5.84
N LYS A 139 14.25 -18.75 -5.91
CA LYS A 139 13.29 -17.67 -6.13
C LYS A 139 12.11 -17.82 -5.17
N LEU A 140 11.93 -16.85 -4.30
CA LEU A 140 10.76 -16.77 -3.43
C LEU A 140 9.80 -15.72 -4.01
N THR A 141 8.59 -16.13 -4.37
CA THR A 141 7.58 -15.25 -4.95
C THR A 141 6.37 -15.19 -4.02
N ASN A 142 6.00 -13.99 -3.57
CA ASN A 142 4.79 -13.74 -2.81
C ASN A 142 3.74 -13.05 -3.68
N LYS A 143 2.50 -13.46 -3.51
CA LYS A 143 1.32 -12.89 -4.17
C LYS A 143 0.28 -12.63 -3.09
N SER A 144 -0.11 -11.37 -2.92
CA SER A 144 -0.94 -10.96 -1.80
C SER A 144 -2.02 -9.98 -2.26
N PRO A 145 -3.23 -10.47 -2.57
CA PRO A 145 -4.41 -9.60 -2.61
C PRO A 145 -4.63 -8.95 -1.26
N PHE A 146 -5.14 -7.72 -1.24
CA PHE A 146 -5.44 -7.04 0.02
C PHE A 146 -6.69 -6.16 -0.08
N ALA A 147 -7.39 -6.01 1.04
CA ALA A 147 -8.34 -4.94 1.29
C ALA A 147 -7.67 -3.84 2.13
N LYS A 148 -8.15 -2.61 2.01
CA LYS A 148 -7.57 -1.42 2.65
C LYS A 148 -8.68 -0.57 3.26
N ALA A 149 -8.42 -0.01 4.45
CA ALA A 149 -9.23 1.04 5.06
C ALA A 149 -8.31 2.12 5.64
N ALA A 150 -8.69 3.39 5.46
CA ALA A 150 -7.89 4.52 5.91
C ALA A 150 -8.71 5.74 6.24
N LEU A 151 -8.08 6.63 7.01
CA LEU A 151 -8.49 8.00 7.22
C LEU A 151 -7.45 8.92 6.60
N GLY A 152 -7.91 9.99 5.95
CA GLY A 152 -7.09 11.02 5.37
C GLY A 152 -7.45 12.39 5.93
N TYR A 153 -6.47 13.26 6.04
CA TYR A 153 -6.65 14.68 6.30
C TYR A 153 -5.93 15.46 5.22
N ASN A 154 -6.59 16.50 4.69
CA ASN A 154 -6.04 17.36 3.67
C ASN A 154 -6.15 18.81 4.13
N HIS A 155 -5.08 19.56 3.92
CA HIS A 155 -5.04 21.00 4.10
C HIS A 155 -4.65 21.67 2.79
N GLN A 156 -5.51 22.54 2.28
CA GLN A 156 -5.25 23.31 1.06
C GLN A 156 -4.66 24.67 1.42
N PHE A 157 -3.46 24.92 0.93
CA PHE A 157 -2.87 26.26 0.83
C PHE A 157 -3.27 26.89 -0.51
N ASP A 158 -2.81 28.10 -0.78
CA ASP A 158 -3.20 28.83 -2.00
C ASP A 158 -2.72 28.13 -3.30
N ASP A 159 -1.57 27.43 -3.27
CA ASP A 159 -0.97 26.76 -4.43
C ASP A 159 -0.39 25.38 -4.10
N MET A 160 -0.80 24.83 -2.97
CA MET A 160 -0.30 23.54 -2.49
C MET A 160 -1.38 22.82 -1.68
N THR A 161 -1.41 21.48 -1.77
CA THR A 161 -2.21 20.62 -0.89
C THR A 161 -1.27 19.71 -0.09
N LEU A 162 -1.38 19.78 1.23
CA LEU A 162 -0.80 18.78 2.14
C LEU A 162 -1.85 17.72 2.44
N ARG A 163 -1.45 16.47 2.32
CA ARG A 163 -2.27 15.32 2.69
C ARG A 163 -1.52 14.42 3.68
N VAL A 164 -2.22 14.00 4.73
CA VAL A 164 -1.78 12.94 5.64
C VAL A 164 -2.80 11.82 5.61
N GLU A 165 -2.36 10.60 5.39
CA GLU A 165 -3.20 9.41 5.35
C GLU A 165 -2.62 8.34 6.29
N ALA A 166 -3.47 7.70 7.09
CA ALA A 166 -3.09 6.55 7.90
C ALA A 166 -4.20 5.48 7.83
N GLY A 167 -3.79 4.23 7.80
CA GLY A 167 -4.73 3.13 7.66
C GLY A 167 -4.11 1.77 7.85
N ALA A 168 -4.85 0.76 7.44
CA ALA A 168 -4.42 -0.62 7.47
C ALA A 168 -4.77 -1.34 6.16
N ARG A 169 -3.92 -2.29 5.79
CA ARG A 169 -4.11 -3.25 4.70
C ARG A 169 -4.30 -4.63 5.30
N HIS A 170 -5.36 -5.32 4.90
CA HIS A 170 -5.64 -6.70 5.30
C HIS A 170 -5.36 -7.62 4.13
N THR A 171 -4.34 -8.46 4.25
CA THR A 171 -4.00 -9.47 3.23
C THR A 171 -5.08 -10.56 3.21
N ILE A 172 -5.44 -11.01 2.03
CA ILE A 172 -6.50 -12.00 1.80
C ILE A 172 -5.93 -13.12 0.93
N ASP A 173 -5.94 -14.35 1.43
CA ASP A 173 -5.51 -15.55 0.70
C ASP A 173 -4.13 -15.36 0.01
N GLY A 174 -3.17 -14.82 0.74
CA GLY A 174 -1.80 -14.64 0.25
C GLY A 174 -1.12 -15.97 -0.01
N ARG A 175 -0.20 -16.01 -0.99
CA ARG A 175 0.53 -17.22 -1.35
C ARG A 175 2.02 -16.95 -1.54
N ALA A 176 2.85 -17.76 -0.91
CA ALA A 176 4.28 -17.83 -1.11
C ALA A 176 4.64 -19.05 -1.98
N LYS A 177 5.48 -18.86 -3.00
CA LYS A 177 6.02 -19.91 -3.84
C LYS A 177 7.54 -19.87 -3.79
N LEU A 178 8.14 -20.96 -3.32
CA LEU A 178 9.57 -21.21 -3.41
C LEU A 178 9.86 -22.05 -4.66
N LYS A 179 10.81 -21.61 -5.49
CA LYS A 179 11.34 -22.37 -6.60
C LYS A 179 12.85 -22.48 -6.45
N VAL A 180 13.38 -23.71 -6.57
CA VAL A 180 14.81 -24.00 -6.62
C VAL A 180 15.08 -24.66 -7.95
N ASP A 181 15.91 -24.04 -8.82
CA ASP A 181 16.18 -24.56 -10.14
C ASP A 181 16.93 -25.89 -10.06
N GLY A 182 16.48 -26.89 -10.84
CA GLY A 182 16.99 -28.26 -10.80
C GLY A 182 16.41 -29.15 -9.70
N VAL A 183 15.68 -28.61 -8.72
CA VAL A 183 15.07 -29.37 -7.61
C VAL A 183 13.57 -29.44 -7.71
N GLY A 184 12.92 -28.26 -7.95
CA GLY A 184 11.46 -28.19 -8.05
C GLY A 184 10.88 -26.89 -7.50
N SER A 185 9.57 -26.89 -7.28
CA SER A 185 8.88 -25.75 -6.67
C SER A 185 7.78 -26.21 -5.73
N ASP A 186 7.62 -25.49 -4.62
CA ASP A 186 6.56 -25.68 -3.64
C ASP A 186 5.83 -24.37 -3.37
N SER A 187 4.58 -24.45 -2.93
CA SER A 187 3.74 -23.28 -2.66
C SER A 187 3.00 -23.46 -1.34
N VAL A 188 3.03 -22.43 -0.51
CA VAL A 188 2.40 -22.41 0.81
C VAL A 188 1.48 -21.19 0.88
N ASP A 189 0.31 -21.37 1.48
CA ASP A 189 -0.61 -20.26 1.74
C ASP A 189 -0.11 -19.44 2.94
N LEU A 190 -0.33 -18.13 2.88
CA LEU A 190 0.02 -17.19 3.93
C LEU A 190 -1.20 -16.89 4.79
N LYS A 191 -1.01 -16.80 6.10
CA LYS A 191 -2.06 -16.34 7.03
C LYS A 191 -2.44 -14.90 6.72
N ASP A 192 -3.73 -14.63 6.74
CA ASP A 192 -4.24 -13.26 6.61
C ASP A 192 -3.73 -12.38 7.74
N ARG A 193 -3.25 -11.19 7.40
CA ARG A 193 -2.66 -10.22 8.33
C ARG A 193 -3.15 -8.81 8.06
N THR A 194 -3.31 -8.06 9.15
CA THR A 194 -3.62 -6.64 9.08
C THR A 194 -2.36 -5.84 9.38
N ASN A 195 -1.92 -5.06 8.41
CA ASN A 195 -0.67 -4.33 8.39
C ASN A 195 -0.92 -2.82 8.34
N PRO A 196 -0.35 -2.02 9.25
CA PRO A 196 -0.51 -0.57 9.25
C PRO A 196 0.33 0.08 8.14
N TYR A 197 -0.14 1.23 7.68
CA TYR A 197 0.63 2.13 6.82
C TYR A 197 0.29 3.59 7.13
N ALA A 198 1.18 4.48 6.74
CA ALA A 198 0.96 5.93 6.77
C ALA A 198 1.66 6.58 5.57
N GLU A 199 1.08 7.68 5.09
CA GLU A 199 1.63 8.47 3.99
C GLU A 199 1.40 9.95 4.25
N VAL A 200 2.42 10.78 3.94
CA VAL A 200 2.31 12.22 3.88
C VAL A 200 2.66 12.64 2.46
N SER A 201 1.77 13.37 1.80
CA SER A 201 1.93 13.81 0.42
C SER A 201 1.71 15.31 0.30
N LEU A 202 2.50 15.94 -0.57
CA LEU A 202 2.40 17.33 -0.96
C LEU A 202 2.16 17.39 -2.47
N LEU A 203 1.14 18.13 -2.90
CA LEU A 203 0.97 18.53 -4.28
C LEU A 203 1.21 20.03 -4.35
N MET A 204 2.26 20.43 -5.02
CA MET A 204 2.77 21.81 -5.11
C MET A 204 2.60 22.36 -6.50
N ASN A 205 2.60 23.71 -6.61
CA ASN A 205 2.48 24.43 -7.89
C ASN A 205 1.21 24.05 -8.67
N GLN A 206 0.09 23.91 -7.94
CA GLN A 206 -1.20 23.47 -8.52
C GLN A 206 -1.78 24.44 -9.54
N LYS A 207 -1.40 25.72 -9.47
CA LYS A 207 -1.83 26.79 -10.40
C LYS A 207 -0.82 27.08 -11.50
N GLY A 208 0.34 26.44 -11.45
CA GLY A 208 1.40 26.60 -12.43
C GLY A 208 1.34 25.56 -13.54
N ASP A 209 2.23 25.70 -14.51
CA ASP A 209 2.28 24.83 -15.70
C ASP A 209 2.75 23.39 -15.38
N LEU A 210 3.43 23.19 -14.26
CA LEU A 210 3.98 21.89 -13.87
C LEU A 210 3.75 21.63 -12.36
N PRO A 211 2.61 21.09 -11.98
CA PRO A 211 2.40 20.62 -10.60
C PRO A 211 3.34 19.45 -10.25
N VAL A 212 3.90 19.50 -9.04
CA VAL A 212 4.84 18.50 -8.52
C VAL A 212 4.26 17.84 -7.28
N MET A 213 4.27 16.51 -7.28
CA MET A 213 3.92 15.70 -6.11
C MET A 213 5.20 15.22 -5.42
N ALA A 214 5.26 15.37 -4.09
CA ALA A 214 6.25 14.75 -3.23
C ALA A 214 5.57 14.04 -2.07
N GLY A 215 6.12 12.93 -1.60
CA GLY A 215 5.54 12.20 -0.49
C GLY A 215 6.55 11.36 0.26
N LEU A 216 6.23 11.07 1.52
CA LEU A 216 6.90 10.11 2.38
C LEU A 216 5.90 9.05 2.79
N TYR A 217 6.32 7.80 2.88
CA TYR A 217 5.44 6.73 3.31
C TYR A 217 6.16 5.73 4.20
N TYR A 218 5.35 5.08 5.02
CA TYR A 218 5.72 3.95 5.85
C TYR A 218 4.70 2.84 5.65
N THR A 219 5.18 1.60 5.49
CA THR A 219 4.33 0.40 5.43
C THR A 219 4.99 -0.72 6.24
N ARG A 220 4.23 -1.32 7.14
CA ARG A 220 4.62 -2.61 7.74
C ARG A 220 3.93 -3.73 6.99
N THR A 221 4.64 -4.83 6.75
CA THR A 221 4.08 -6.08 6.22
C THR A 221 4.56 -7.25 7.06
N GLU A 222 3.62 -8.05 7.55
CA GLU A 222 3.91 -9.28 8.26
C GLU A 222 3.49 -10.49 7.40
N TYR A 223 4.42 -11.39 7.17
CA TYR A 223 4.19 -12.67 6.49
C TYR A 223 4.31 -13.80 7.50
N LYS A 224 3.28 -14.64 7.58
CA LYS A 224 3.29 -15.88 8.37
C LYS A 224 2.73 -17.00 7.50
N LEU A 225 3.38 -18.17 7.52
CA LEU A 225 2.89 -19.35 6.81
C LEU A 225 1.62 -19.87 7.51
N ASP A 226 0.69 -20.40 6.72
CA ASP A 226 -0.55 -20.99 7.26
C ASP A 226 -0.33 -22.43 7.74
N ASP A 227 0.63 -23.14 7.13
CA ASP A 227 1.01 -24.51 7.53
C ASP A 227 2.19 -24.48 8.48
N ASP A 228 1.98 -24.90 9.72
CA ASP A 228 2.99 -24.97 10.77
C ASP A 228 3.91 -26.21 10.61
N SER A 229 3.67 -27.09 9.60
CA SER A 229 4.45 -28.33 9.39
C SER A 229 5.83 -28.11 8.80
N TYR A 230 6.07 -26.95 8.15
CA TYR A 230 7.35 -26.65 7.46
C TYR A 230 8.31 -25.75 8.23
N VAL A 231 7.83 -25.06 9.26
CA VAL A 231 8.64 -24.07 10.02
C VAL A 231 8.29 -24.17 11.50
N ALA A 232 9.26 -23.89 12.37
CA ALA A 232 9.00 -23.84 13.82
C ALA A 232 7.80 -22.93 14.14
N ASP A 233 6.93 -23.39 15.05
CA ASP A 233 5.78 -22.66 15.54
C ASP A 233 6.14 -21.18 15.82
N ASN A 234 5.36 -20.24 15.28
CA ASN A 234 5.53 -18.79 15.42
C ASN A 234 6.59 -18.12 14.52
N THR A 235 7.18 -18.80 13.53
CA THR A 235 8.06 -18.14 12.57
C THR A 235 7.26 -17.16 11.71
N LYS A 236 7.71 -15.89 11.67
CA LYS A 236 7.13 -14.82 10.85
C LYS A 236 8.21 -13.89 10.33
N LEU A 237 8.02 -13.43 9.11
CA LEU A 237 8.85 -12.40 8.51
C LEU A 237 8.13 -11.06 8.63
N LYS A 238 8.76 -10.10 9.30
CA LYS A 238 8.33 -8.71 9.32
C LYS A 238 9.17 -7.91 8.37
N ARG A 239 8.53 -6.99 7.64
CA ARG A 239 9.14 -6.00 6.78
C ARG A 239 8.61 -4.64 7.16
N ASP A 240 9.48 -3.74 7.54
CA ASP A 240 9.21 -2.31 7.70
C ASP A 240 9.80 -1.57 6.49
N GLU A 241 8.97 -0.90 5.72
CA GLU A 241 9.36 -0.15 4.54
C GLU A 241 9.17 1.35 4.79
N TYR A 242 10.22 2.12 4.57
CA TYR A 242 10.23 3.60 4.61
C TYR A 242 10.59 4.10 3.22
N GLY A 243 9.79 4.99 2.67
CA GLY A 243 10.05 5.44 1.32
C GLY A 243 9.64 6.88 1.05
N PHE A 244 10.07 7.35 -0.12
CA PHE A 244 9.65 8.62 -0.68
C PHE A 244 9.15 8.45 -2.11
N LYS A 245 8.32 9.40 -2.55
CA LYS A 245 7.81 9.51 -3.91
C LYS A 245 7.99 10.93 -4.40
N VAL A 246 8.44 11.11 -5.64
CA VAL A 246 8.49 12.42 -6.31
C VAL A 246 8.02 12.24 -7.74
N GLY A 247 7.11 13.08 -8.20
CA GLY A 247 6.55 13.00 -9.54
C GLY A 247 5.94 14.30 -10.02
N ILE A 248 5.58 14.31 -11.29
CA ILE A 248 4.83 15.39 -11.93
C ILE A 248 3.36 15.00 -12.01
N ALA A 249 2.49 15.99 -11.88
CA ALA A 249 1.05 15.84 -12.05
C ALA A 249 0.58 16.57 -13.31
N PHE A 250 -0.43 16.04 -13.99
CA PHE A 250 -0.99 16.59 -15.24
C PHE A 250 -2.43 16.10 -15.48
#